data_b4bee5762bc1ba4864fc1aa98a3172bb
#
_entry.id   b4bee5762bc1ba4864fc1aa98a3172bb
#
_cell.length_a   1.000
_cell.length_b   1.000
_cell.length_c   1.000
_cell.angle_alpha   90.00
_cell.angle_beta   90.00
_cell.angle_gamma   90.00
#
_symmetry.space_group_name_H-M   'P 1'
#
loop_
_entity.id
_entity.type
_entity.pdbx_description
1 polymer ?
#
loop_
_entity_poly.entity_id
_entity_poly.type
_entity_poly.pdbx_seq_one_letter_code
_entity_poly.pdbx_strand_id
1 'polypeptide(L)'
;SLLAELNMRYFNSANRFIIVMIRRVELRDSKTIADIYNEYVMHSVVTFETKPLKEEEMRSRIIEIFKNFPYWVYEIDDRVVGYCYAHPWKQRAAYKYTLESTVYVSPDYVGKGIGKELMQKLIEECRKSGYHALIACVTSGNEVSDSLHLKLGFKQVSFFEQVGLKFGRWLDVADYQLLLI
;
A
#
# COMPACT_ATOMS: atom_id res chain seq x y z
N SER A 1 -10.87 13.14 16.66
CA SER A 1 -12.22 12.66 16.96
C SER A 1 -12.55 11.52 16.01
N LEU A 2 -13.07 10.42 16.49
CA LEU A 2 -13.44 9.22 15.72
C LEU A 2 -14.41 9.51 14.56
N LEU A 3 -15.14 10.63 14.62
CA LEU A 3 -16.14 11.04 13.62
C LEU A 3 -15.55 11.74 12.39
N ALA A 4 -14.29 12.18 12.44
CA ALA A 4 -13.67 12.93 11.33
C ALA A 4 -13.15 12.02 10.19
N GLU A 5 -13.08 10.71 10.40
CA GLU A 5 -12.57 9.74 9.45
C GLU A 5 -13.67 8.89 8.79
N LEU A 6 -14.94 9.07 9.21
CA LEU A 6 -16.11 8.41 8.63
C LEU A 6 -16.59 9.17 7.38
N ASN A 7 -16.29 8.64 6.21
CA ASN A 7 -16.90 9.11 4.96
C ASN A 7 -18.09 8.21 4.61
N MET A 8 -19.30 8.73 4.80
CA MET A 8 -20.51 8.09 4.25
C MET A 8 -20.58 8.40 2.76
N ARG A 9 -20.47 7.41 1.91
CA ARG A 9 -20.59 7.54 0.45
C ARG A 9 -21.79 6.77 -0.08
N TYR A 10 -22.52 7.42 -0.97
CA TYR A 10 -23.52 6.76 -1.79
C TYR A 10 -22.82 6.00 -2.93
N PHE A 11 -22.91 4.67 -2.93
CA PHE A 11 -22.63 3.87 -4.11
C PHE A 11 -23.94 3.39 -4.72
N ASN A 12 -24.14 3.76 -5.99
CA ASN A 12 -25.35 3.62 -6.73
C ASN A 12 -25.64 2.14 -7.11
N SER A 13 -26.77 1.65 -6.79
CA SER A 13 -27.74 0.80 -7.51
C SER A 13 -28.80 0.20 -6.59
N ALA A 14 -28.68 0.30 -5.27
CA ALA A 14 -29.62 -0.31 -4.34
C ALA A 14 -30.10 0.59 -3.19
N ASN A 15 -29.99 1.92 -3.29
CA ASN A 15 -30.38 2.87 -2.21
C ASN A 15 -29.77 2.53 -0.83
N ARG A 16 -28.59 1.92 -0.79
CA ARG A 16 -27.91 1.55 0.44
C ARG A 16 -26.78 2.53 0.73
N PHE A 17 -26.73 3.04 1.96
CA PHE A 17 -25.57 3.76 2.47
C PHE A 17 -24.42 2.79 2.69
N ILE A 18 -23.25 3.10 2.17
CA ILE A 18 -22.02 2.37 2.38
C ILE A 18 -21.15 3.21 3.32
N ILE A 19 -20.72 2.61 4.40
CA ILE A 19 -19.80 3.25 5.35
C ILE A 19 -18.38 2.94 4.88
N VAL A 20 -17.62 4.01 4.61
CA VAL A 20 -16.21 3.92 4.25
C VAL A 20 -15.39 4.55 5.36
N MET A 21 -14.36 3.87 5.80
CA MET A 21 -13.43 4.36 6.81
C MET A 21 -11.99 4.03 6.45
N ILE A 22 -11.10 5.02 6.61
CA ILE A 22 -9.65 4.78 6.62
C ILE A 22 -9.21 4.90 8.08
N ARG A 23 -8.68 3.82 8.63
CA ARG A 23 -8.26 3.74 10.03
C ARG A 23 -6.89 3.10 10.17
N ARG A 24 -6.27 3.27 11.32
CA ARG A 24 -5.03 2.56 11.64
C ARG A 24 -5.27 1.05 11.64
N VAL A 25 -4.25 0.32 11.22
CA VAL A 25 -4.27 -1.15 11.27
C VAL A 25 -4.40 -1.63 12.70
N GLU A 26 -5.11 -2.73 12.88
CA GLU A 26 -5.20 -3.50 14.12
C GLU A 26 -4.74 -4.93 13.89
N LEU A 27 -4.29 -5.61 14.93
CA LEU A 27 -3.78 -6.99 14.78
C LEU A 27 -4.85 -7.99 14.32
N ARG A 28 -6.13 -7.70 14.56
CA ARG A 28 -7.25 -8.48 14.03
C ARG A 28 -7.35 -8.45 12.49
N ASP A 29 -6.73 -7.48 11.84
CA ASP A 29 -6.73 -7.33 10.38
C ASP A 29 -5.74 -8.29 9.69
N SER A 30 -4.88 -8.97 10.44
CA SER A 30 -3.76 -9.76 9.90
C SER A 30 -4.20 -10.81 8.90
N LYS A 31 -5.30 -11.52 9.17
CA LYS A 31 -5.81 -12.53 8.24
C LYS A 31 -6.29 -11.92 6.93
N THR A 32 -7.09 -10.87 7.01
CA THR A 32 -7.63 -10.21 5.81
C THR A 32 -6.53 -9.57 4.98
N ILE A 33 -5.54 -8.94 5.62
CA ILE A 33 -4.38 -8.38 4.94
C ILE A 33 -3.55 -9.48 4.28
N ALA A 34 -3.32 -10.61 4.96
CA ALA A 34 -2.65 -11.77 4.36
C ALA A 34 -3.43 -12.31 3.15
N ASP A 35 -4.75 -12.43 3.25
CA ASP A 35 -5.59 -12.90 2.15
C ASP A 35 -5.50 -11.97 0.93
N ILE A 36 -5.56 -10.65 1.12
CA ILE A 36 -5.39 -9.66 0.03
C ILE A 36 -4.01 -9.79 -0.60
N TYR A 37 -2.96 -9.83 0.21
CA TYR A 37 -1.58 -9.92 -0.27
C TYR A 37 -1.31 -11.23 -1.03
N ASN A 38 -1.81 -12.34 -0.52
CA ASN A 38 -1.60 -13.66 -1.10
C ASN A 38 -2.24 -13.83 -2.49
N GLU A 39 -3.33 -13.11 -2.79
CA GLU A 39 -3.87 -13.06 -4.16
C GLU A 39 -2.80 -12.53 -5.14
N TYR A 40 -2.07 -11.51 -4.76
CA TYR A 40 -0.99 -10.96 -5.58
C TYR A 40 0.26 -11.86 -5.60
N VAL A 41 0.60 -12.51 -4.48
CA VAL A 41 1.70 -13.46 -4.42
C VAL A 41 1.48 -14.62 -5.39
N MET A 42 0.26 -15.15 -5.43
CA MET A 42 -0.06 -16.36 -6.20
C MET A 42 -0.39 -16.07 -7.67
N HIS A 43 -0.93 -14.89 -7.99
CA HIS A 43 -1.54 -14.63 -9.30
C HIS A 43 -0.97 -13.39 -10.01
N SER A 44 0.04 -12.74 -9.48
CA SER A 44 0.55 -11.48 -10.00
C SER A 44 2.06 -11.36 -9.84
N VAL A 45 2.66 -10.48 -10.65
CA VAL A 45 4.07 -10.07 -10.55
C VAL A 45 4.27 -8.75 -9.81
N VAL A 46 3.21 -8.16 -9.25
CA VAL A 46 3.33 -6.88 -8.53
C VAL A 46 4.04 -7.01 -7.18
N THR A 47 4.14 -8.21 -6.64
CA THR A 47 5.04 -8.57 -5.56
C THR A 47 5.99 -9.66 -6.01
N PHE A 48 7.22 -9.64 -5.52
CA PHE A 48 8.24 -10.66 -5.85
C PHE A 48 8.25 -11.83 -4.88
N GLU A 49 7.41 -11.83 -3.87
CA GLU A 49 7.21 -13.03 -3.06
C GLU A 49 6.53 -14.13 -3.88
N THR A 50 6.99 -15.37 -3.68
CA THR A 50 6.59 -16.54 -4.47
C THR A 50 5.81 -17.56 -3.67
N LYS A 51 5.75 -17.39 -2.34
CA LYS A 51 5.01 -18.26 -1.42
C LYS A 51 4.02 -17.44 -0.61
N PRO A 52 2.78 -17.92 -0.46
CA PRO A 52 1.80 -17.22 0.35
C PRO A 52 2.21 -17.19 1.82
N LEU A 53 1.89 -16.09 2.48
CA LEU A 53 2.14 -15.89 3.91
C LEU A 53 1.02 -16.52 4.74
N LYS A 54 1.37 -17.08 5.88
CA LYS A 54 0.41 -17.42 6.93
C LYS A 54 -0.03 -16.16 7.69
N GLU A 55 -1.18 -16.26 8.36
CA GLU A 55 -1.68 -15.16 9.18
C GLU A 55 -0.66 -14.69 10.22
N GLU A 56 0.02 -15.62 10.90
CA GLU A 56 1.02 -15.31 11.93
C GLU A 56 2.23 -14.57 11.36
N GLU A 57 2.66 -14.90 10.16
CA GLU A 57 3.76 -14.21 9.47
C GLU A 57 3.37 -12.78 9.12
N MET A 58 2.16 -12.59 8.59
CA MET A 58 1.62 -11.26 8.32
C MET A 58 1.45 -10.46 9.61
N ARG A 59 0.93 -11.07 10.67
CA ARG A 59 0.81 -10.44 11.99
C ARG A 59 2.15 -9.94 12.51
N SER A 60 3.21 -10.74 12.38
CA SER A 60 4.56 -10.34 12.79
C SER A 60 5.07 -9.13 11.99
N ARG A 61 4.86 -9.11 10.68
CA ARG A 61 5.21 -7.97 9.83
C ARG A 61 4.45 -6.71 10.21
N ILE A 62 3.16 -6.83 10.50
CA ILE A 62 2.34 -5.69 10.95
C ILE A 62 2.90 -5.13 12.26
N ILE A 63 3.23 -5.98 13.24
CA ILE A 63 3.79 -5.55 14.52
C ILE A 63 5.10 -4.79 14.34
N GLU A 64 5.99 -5.25 13.48
CA GLU A 64 7.28 -4.60 13.21
C GLU A 64 7.11 -3.19 12.64
N ILE A 65 6.07 -2.97 11.83
CA ILE A 65 5.86 -1.69 11.12
C ILE A 65 5.02 -0.73 11.96
N PHE A 66 3.83 -1.15 12.40
CA PHE A 66 2.82 -0.21 12.90
C PHE A 66 3.19 0.48 14.23
N LYS A 67 4.14 -0.05 14.98
CA LYS A 67 4.61 0.57 16.22
C LYS A 67 5.27 1.93 15.99
N ASN A 68 6.00 2.07 14.89
CA ASN A 68 6.84 3.23 14.63
C ASN A 68 6.54 3.94 13.31
N PHE A 69 5.77 3.31 12.43
CA PHE A 69 5.52 3.79 11.07
C PHE A 69 4.04 3.79 10.72
N PRO A 70 3.61 4.65 9.78
CA PRO A 70 2.23 4.69 9.33
C PRO A 70 1.78 3.37 8.71
N TYR A 71 0.63 2.86 9.15
CA TYR A 71 -0.01 1.66 8.60
C TYR A 71 -1.53 1.83 8.66
N TRP A 72 -2.18 1.93 7.50
CA TRP A 72 -3.60 2.26 7.38
C TRP A 72 -4.35 1.19 6.60
N VAL A 73 -5.60 0.96 6.96
CA VAL A 73 -6.52 0.08 6.25
C VAL A 73 -7.70 0.86 5.73
N TYR A 74 -8.23 0.44 4.59
CA TYR A 74 -9.46 0.94 3.99
C TYR A 74 -10.57 -0.07 4.24
N GLU A 75 -11.62 0.38 4.90
CA GLU A 75 -12.73 -0.46 5.32
C GLU A 75 -14.02 -0.02 4.64
N ILE A 76 -14.77 -0.96 4.13
CA ILE A 76 -16.12 -0.78 3.57
C ILE A 76 -17.06 -1.69 4.33
N ASP A 77 -18.09 -1.15 4.99
CA ASP A 77 -19.08 -1.90 5.77
C ASP A 77 -18.41 -2.96 6.69
N ASP A 78 -17.47 -2.50 7.54
CA ASP A 78 -16.69 -3.32 8.49
C ASP A 78 -15.77 -4.38 7.84
N ARG A 79 -15.55 -4.30 6.54
CA ARG A 79 -14.64 -5.21 5.81
C ARG A 79 -13.42 -4.46 5.29
N VAL A 80 -12.23 -4.90 5.65
CA VAL A 80 -10.97 -4.39 5.09
C VAL A 80 -10.82 -4.84 3.64
N VAL A 81 -10.68 -3.89 2.73
CA VAL A 81 -10.57 -4.12 1.27
C VAL A 81 -9.27 -3.59 0.68
N GLY A 82 -8.45 -2.92 1.47
CA GLY A 82 -7.16 -2.41 1.06
C GLY A 82 -6.34 -1.94 2.25
N TYR A 83 -5.05 -1.76 2.04
CA TYR A 83 -4.14 -1.28 3.07
C TYR A 83 -2.93 -0.59 2.46
N CYS A 84 -2.29 0.26 3.24
CA CYS A 84 -1.02 0.88 2.91
C CYS A 84 -0.14 1.01 4.15
N TYR A 85 1.15 1.05 3.94
CA TYR A 85 2.13 1.34 4.98
C TYR A 85 3.40 1.93 4.40
N ALA A 86 4.21 2.49 5.29
CA ALA A 86 5.57 2.88 4.97
C ALA A 86 6.53 2.24 5.98
N HIS A 87 7.73 1.91 5.52
CA HIS A 87 8.80 1.35 6.34
C HIS A 87 10.14 1.96 5.92
N PRO A 88 11.22 1.83 6.74
CA PRO A 88 12.52 2.35 6.36
C PRO A 88 12.98 1.84 4.99
N TRP A 89 13.40 2.76 4.12
CA TRP A 89 13.90 2.40 2.80
C TRP A 89 15.23 1.67 2.86
N LYS A 90 16.17 2.17 3.68
CA LYS A 90 17.49 1.57 3.90
C LYS A 90 17.92 1.75 5.35
N GLN A 91 18.80 0.85 5.83
CA GLN A 91 19.15 0.76 7.25
C GLN A 91 20.14 1.81 7.74
N ARG A 92 20.99 2.38 6.88
CA ARG A 92 22.02 3.35 7.33
C ARG A 92 21.34 4.61 7.86
N ALA A 93 21.89 5.17 8.94
CA ALA A 93 21.32 6.28 9.70
C ALA A 93 20.97 7.53 8.87
N ALA A 94 21.74 7.85 7.83
CA ALA A 94 21.46 8.98 6.95
C ALA A 94 20.17 8.85 6.16
N TYR A 95 19.62 7.64 6.00
CA TYR A 95 18.35 7.39 5.30
C TYR A 95 17.12 7.46 6.20
N LYS A 96 17.26 7.79 7.48
CA LYS A 96 16.17 7.72 8.48
C LYS A 96 14.90 8.53 8.13
N TYR A 97 15.03 9.55 7.28
CA TYR A 97 13.89 10.38 6.84
C TYR A 97 13.30 9.96 5.50
N THR A 98 13.77 8.85 4.93
CA THR A 98 13.22 8.28 3.71
C THR A 98 12.55 6.94 4.01
N LEU A 99 11.29 6.82 3.62
CA LEU A 99 10.52 5.59 3.76
C LEU A 99 10.18 5.00 2.38
N GLU A 100 9.98 3.69 2.35
CA GLU A 100 9.39 2.98 1.22
C GLU A 100 7.90 2.80 1.46
N SER A 101 7.07 3.17 0.48
CA SER A 101 5.62 3.04 0.54
C SER A 101 5.13 1.76 -0.12
N THR A 102 4.08 1.19 0.44
CA THR A 102 3.39 0.00 -0.09
C THR A 102 1.89 0.22 -0.03
N VAL A 103 1.18 -0.15 -1.10
CA VAL A 103 -0.28 -0.12 -1.16
C VAL A 103 -0.79 -1.36 -1.90
N TYR A 104 -1.80 -2.01 -1.32
CA TYR A 104 -2.53 -3.12 -1.95
C TYR A 104 -4.03 -2.93 -1.76
N VAL A 105 -4.79 -3.22 -2.82
CA VAL A 105 -6.26 -3.21 -2.80
C VAL A 105 -6.72 -4.60 -3.21
N SER A 106 -7.74 -5.13 -2.52
CA SER A 106 -8.34 -6.41 -2.91
C SER A 106 -8.73 -6.38 -4.40
N PRO A 107 -8.43 -7.45 -5.16
CA PRO A 107 -8.72 -7.49 -6.60
C PRO A 107 -10.16 -7.16 -6.97
N ASP A 108 -11.13 -7.50 -6.11
CA ASP A 108 -12.55 -7.21 -6.32
C ASP A 108 -12.90 -5.72 -6.18
N TYR A 109 -11.98 -4.91 -5.66
CA TYR A 109 -12.20 -3.50 -5.35
C TYR A 109 -11.26 -2.55 -6.10
N VAL A 110 -10.46 -3.04 -7.04
CA VAL A 110 -9.60 -2.20 -7.88
C VAL A 110 -10.42 -1.31 -8.82
N GLY A 111 -9.83 -0.20 -9.25
CA GLY A 111 -10.48 0.75 -10.15
C GLY A 111 -11.55 1.65 -9.50
N LYS A 112 -11.64 1.67 -8.17
CA LYS A 112 -12.61 2.48 -7.40
C LYS A 112 -11.98 3.67 -6.67
N GLY A 113 -10.71 3.95 -6.90
CA GLY A 113 -9.99 5.07 -6.28
C GLY A 113 -9.45 4.77 -4.88
N ILE A 114 -9.60 3.55 -4.36
CA ILE A 114 -9.18 3.16 -3.01
C ILE A 114 -7.66 3.29 -2.84
N GLY A 115 -6.88 2.81 -3.80
CA GLY A 115 -5.43 2.94 -3.76
C GLY A 115 -4.96 4.39 -3.69
N LYS A 116 -5.63 5.29 -4.42
CA LYS A 116 -5.34 6.73 -4.39
C LYS A 116 -5.62 7.33 -3.02
N GLU A 117 -6.76 7.02 -2.42
CA GLU A 117 -7.14 7.54 -1.10
C GLU A 117 -6.19 7.03 0.00
N LEU A 118 -5.83 5.74 -0.03
CA LEU A 118 -4.86 5.15 0.88
C LEU A 118 -3.49 5.85 0.75
N MET A 119 -3.02 6.05 -0.48
CA MET A 119 -1.73 6.72 -0.70
C MET A 119 -1.76 8.19 -0.31
N GLN A 120 -2.87 8.90 -0.53
CA GLN A 120 -3.04 10.28 -0.07
C GLN A 120 -2.96 10.36 1.46
N LYS A 121 -3.63 9.43 2.17
CA LYS A 121 -3.54 9.32 3.63
C LYS A 121 -2.12 9.03 4.09
N LEU A 122 -1.45 8.08 3.46
CA LEU A 122 -0.07 7.72 3.79
C LEU A 122 0.90 8.90 3.60
N ILE A 123 0.80 9.60 2.47
CA ILE A 123 1.62 10.78 2.17
C ILE A 123 1.40 11.88 3.21
N GLU A 124 0.14 12.16 3.56
CA GLU A 124 -0.20 13.15 4.59
C GLU A 124 0.41 12.80 5.95
N GLU A 125 0.27 11.55 6.39
CA GLU A 125 0.80 11.10 7.68
C GLU A 125 2.33 11.08 7.71
N CYS A 126 2.98 10.66 6.64
CA CYS A 126 4.44 10.75 6.53
C CYS A 126 4.94 12.20 6.58
N ARG A 127 4.24 13.12 5.90
CA ARG A 127 4.57 14.56 5.94
C ARG A 127 4.41 15.13 7.36
N LYS A 128 3.29 14.85 8.02
CA LYS A 128 3.03 15.28 9.42
C LYS A 128 4.06 14.73 10.40
N SER A 129 4.56 13.53 10.16
CA SER A 129 5.59 12.87 10.99
C SER A 129 7.00 13.34 10.71
N GLY A 130 7.20 14.29 9.78
CA GLY A 130 8.51 14.90 9.49
C GLY A 130 9.41 14.08 8.57
N TYR A 131 8.87 13.09 7.87
CA TYR A 131 9.64 12.40 6.82
C TYR A 131 9.85 13.31 5.61
N HIS A 132 10.95 13.10 4.89
CA HIS A 132 11.38 13.96 3.79
C HIS A 132 11.06 13.38 2.42
N ALA A 133 11.17 12.08 2.25
CA ALA A 133 10.96 11.42 0.97
C ALA A 133 10.25 10.07 1.11
N LEU A 134 9.46 9.73 0.10
CA LEU A 134 8.90 8.39 -0.12
C LEU A 134 9.47 7.79 -1.40
N ILE A 135 9.79 6.51 -1.34
CA ILE A 135 10.17 5.69 -2.49
C ILE A 135 9.11 4.62 -2.68
N ALA A 136 8.66 4.44 -3.92
CA ALA A 136 7.78 3.34 -4.31
C ALA A 136 8.53 2.45 -5.31
N CYS A 137 8.58 1.15 -5.03
CA CYS A 137 9.19 0.15 -5.91
C CYS A 137 8.08 -0.57 -6.69
N VAL A 138 8.11 -0.46 -8.02
CA VAL A 138 7.04 -0.94 -8.89
C VAL A 138 7.59 -1.89 -9.95
N THR A 139 6.99 -3.08 -10.07
CA THR A 139 7.29 -3.98 -11.18
C THR A 139 6.88 -3.33 -12.48
N SER A 140 7.77 -3.28 -13.47
CA SER A 140 7.50 -2.68 -14.78
C SER A 140 6.36 -3.41 -15.49
N GLY A 141 5.54 -2.64 -16.20
CA GLY A 141 4.32 -3.14 -16.85
C GLY A 141 3.08 -3.10 -15.95
N ASN A 142 3.19 -2.60 -14.73
CA ASN A 142 2.04 -2.31 -13.86
C ASN A 142 1.54 -0.90 -14.12
N GLU A 143 0.83 -0.70 -15.24
CA GLU A 143 0.33 0.62 -15.68
C GLU A 143 -0.59 1.29 -14.64
N VAL A 144 -1.34 0.51 -13.89
CA VAL A 144 -2.23 1.04 -12.83
C VAL A 144 -1.40 1.69 -11.72
N SER A 145 -0.35 1.01 -11.27
CA SER A 145 0.55 1.54 -10.24
C SER A 145 1.38 2.72 -10.76
N ASP A 146 1.91 2.63 -11.98
CA ASP A 146 2.66 3.73 -12.60
C ASP A 146 1.80 4.99 -12.68
N SER A 147 0.58 4.86 -13.20
CA SER A 147 -0.39 5.96 -13.31
C SER A 147 -0.76 6.55 -11.95
N LEU A 148 -0.98 5.70 -10.94
CA LEU A 148 -1.29 6.13 -9.58
C LEU A 148 -0.16 6.99 -9.01
N HIS A 149 1.09 6.51 -9.07
CA HIS A 149 2.23 7.23 -8.50
C HIS A 149 2.49 8.55 -9.24
N LEU A 150 2.42 8.57 -10.57
CA LEU A 150 2.56 9.80 -11.34
C LEU A 150 1.49 10.84 -10.98
N LYS A 151 0.22 10.42 -10.84
CA LYS A 151 -0.88 11.31 -10.43
C LYS A 151 -0.72 11.86 -9.02
N LEU A 152 -0.03 11.15 -8.13
CA LEU A 152 0.29 11.59 -6.77
C LEU A 152 1.54 12.49 -6.70
N GLY A 153 2.19 12.75 -7.82
CA GLY A 153 3.36 13.63 -7.91
C GLY A 153 4.71 12.92 -7.76
N PHE A 154 4.73 11.59 -7.71
CA PHE A 154 5.96 10.83 -7.77
C PHE A 154 6.60 10.98 -9.15
N LYS A 155 7.94 10.88 -9.19
CA LYS A 155 8.74 10.85 -10.41
C LYS A 155 9.51 9.54 -10.47
N GLN A 156 9.61 8.93 -11.65
CA GLN A 156 10.50 7.79 -11.84
C GLN A 156 11.96 8.23 -11.67
N VAL A 157 12.70 7.53 -10.82
CA VAL A 157 14.09 7.85 -10.49
C VAL A 157 15.06 6.71 -10.82
N SER A 158 14.57 5.52 -11.09
CA SER A 158 15.37 4.37 -11.49
C SER A 158 14.61 3.43 -12.42
N PHE A 159 15.37 2.61 -13.11
CA PHE A 159 14.87 1.46 -13.86
C PHE A 159 15.92 0.37 -13.85
N PHE A 160 15.57 -0.81 -13.41
CA PHE A 160 16.44 -1.97 -13.33
C PHE A 160 15.90 -3.09 -14.23
N GLU A 161 16.72 -3.50 -15.18
CA GLU A 161 16.37 -4.58 -16.09
C GLU A 161 16.63 -5.95 -15.46
N GLN A 162 15.66 -6.86 -15.56
CA GLN A 162 15.78 -8.28 -15.24
C GLN A 162 16.32 -8.58 -13.82
N VAL A 163 15.86 -7.83 -12.83
CA VAL A 163 16.32 -7.98 -11.43
C VAL A 163 15.52 -9.00 -10.62
N GLY A 164 14.37 -9.43 -11.11
CA GLY A 164 13.50 -10.42 -10.44
C GLY A 164 13.10 -11.55 -11.36
N LEU A 165 12.98 -12.75 -10.82
CA LEU A 165 12.49 -13.93 -11.54
C LEU A 165 11.23 -14.46 -10.86
N LYS A 166 10.08 -14.43 -11.55
CA LYS A 166 8.82 -14.98 -11.06
C LYS A 166 8.01 -15.58 -12.22
N PHE A 167 7.36 -16.71 -11.96
CA PHE A 167 6.62 -17.47 -12.98
C PHE A 167 7.45 -17.76 -14.25
N GLY A 168 8.75 -18.05 -14.07
CA GLY A 168 9.67 -18.33 -15.19
C GLY A 168 9.99 -17.12 -16.07
N ARG A 169 9.69 -15.91 -15.63
CA ARG A 169 9.94 -14.65 -16.37
C ARG A 169 10.86 -13.72 -15.60
N TRP A 170 11.83 -13.15 -16.30
CA TRP A 170 12.64 -12.06 -15.80
C TRP A 170 11.81 -10.74 -15.81
N LEU A 171 11.89 -10.01 -14.73
CA LEU A 171 11.06 -8.82 -14.48
C LEU A 171 11.94 -7.62 -14.19
N ASP A 172 11.51 -6.49 -14.75
CA ASP A 172 12.12 -5.18 -14.54
C ASP A 172 11.43 -4.46 -13.37
N VAL A 173 12.15 -3.56 -12.72
CA VAL A 173 11.66 -2.77 -11.58
C VAL A 173 11.98 -1.30 -11.80
N ALA A 174 11.02 -0.44 -11.57
CA ALA A 174 11.19 1.00 -11.53
C ALA A 174 10.96 1.51 -10.10
N ASP A 175 11.80 2.45 -9.66
CA ASP A 175 11.54 3.20 -8.44
C ASP A 175 10.97 4.58 -8.77
N TYR A 176 10.01 4.99 -7.97
CA TYR A 176 9.39 6.31 -8.01
C TYR A 176 9.66 7.04 -6.71
N GLN A 177 9.88 8.34 -6.76
CA GLN A 177 10.17 9.17 -5.59
C GLN A 177 9.20 10.34 -5.49
N LEU A 178 8.78 10.62 -4.25
CA LEU A 178 8.06 11.83 -3.87
C LEU A 178 8.83 12.55 -2.75
N LEU A 179 9.13 13.83 -2.95
CA LEU A 179 9.60 14.70 -1.87
C LEU A 179 8.40 15.27 -1.11
N LEU A 180 8.46 15.20 0.23
CA LEU A 180 7.37 15.59 1.14
C LEU A 180 7.50 17.05 1.63
N ILE A 181 8.08 17.91 0.83
CA ILE A 181 8.30 19.33 1.10
C ILE A 181 7.06 20.18 0.81
#